data_5451fe10c1080a65b54929ee71944c48
#
_entry.id   5451fe10c1080a65b54929ee71944c48
#
_cell.length_a   1.000
_cell.length_b   1.000
_cell.length_c   1.000
_cell.angle_alpha   90.00
_cell.angle_beta   90.00
_cell.angle_gamma   90.00
#
_symmetry.space_group_name_H-M   'P 1'
#
loop_
_entity.id
_entity.type
_entity.pdbx_description
1 polymer ?
#
loop_
_entity_poly.entity_id
_entity_poly.type
_entity_poly.pdbx_seq_one_letter_code
_entity_poly.pdbx_strand_id
1 'polypeptide(L)'
;MFKGIDHLVIVVDDLDRAAGDYRRLGFNVVSGGKHPVGSHNALVAFEDGSYLEIIAFYQESPDHRWWDPLKKGERLVDYCMQTDDLARDTGKLRECGVTINDPVPWSRIRPDGYELEWLLSLATGSHRGVAPFLIQDMTPREERIPRQWQHENGAAGIGTLTVAVSELSKVDHWYQTIMGKEPQPVADDALEAQGLCFAVGPHQVEFMTPVTPHSPLADWLRRFGPSPYAATLRATRGEPVLFDQKLLHGADLSFGI
;
A
#
# COMPACT_ATOMS: atom_id res chain seq x y z
N MET A 1 -16.85 6.95 -3.35
CA MET A 1 -16.38 5.76 -4.14
C MET A 1 -14.88 5.91 -4.29
N PHE A 2 -14.13 4.82 -4.11
CA PHE A 2 -12.67 4.84 -4.21
C PHE A 2 -12.21 5.32 -5.60
N LYS A 3 -11.24 6.22 -5.62
CA LYS A 3 -10.67 6.76 -6.87
C LYS A 3 -9.53 5.88 -7.41
N GLY A 4 -8.86 5.16 -6.52
CA GLY A 4 -7.70 4.34 -6.80
C GLY A 4 -6.87 4.12 -5.55
N ILE A 5 -5.78 3.41 -5.69
CA ILE A 5 -4.75 3.32 -4.65
C ILE A 5 -4.10 4.70 -4.51
N ASP A 6 -4.12 5.24 -3.30
CA ASP A 6 -3.38 6.46 -2.98
C ASP A 6 -1.90 6.15 -2.81
N HIS A 7 -1.60 5.15 -1.99
CA HIS A 7 -0.22 4.69 -1.77
C HIS A 7 -0.14 3.28 -1.19
N LEU A 8 1.04 2.70 -1.34
CA LEU A 8 1.47 1.46 -0.68
C LEU A 8 2.44 1.81 0.44
N VAL A 9 2.35 1.11 1.56
CA VAL A 9 3.19 1.36 2.74
C VAL A 9 4.22 0.26 2.91
N ILE A 10 5.49 0.65 2.89
CA ILE A 10 6.64 -0.22 3.09
C ILE A 10 7.33 0.19 4.39
N VAL A 11 7.30 -0.69 5.40
CA VAL A 11 8.00 -0.41 6.67
C VAL A 11 9.44 -0.89 6.60
N VAL A 12 10.34 -0.05 7.11
CA VAL A 12 11.78 -0.30 7.12
C VAL A 12 12.40 0.06 8.47
N ASP A 13 13.53 -0.57 8.81
CA ASP A 13 14.27 -0.29 10.03
C ASP A 13 15.00 1.05 9.97
N ASP A 14 15.58 1.36 8.81
CA ASP A 14 16.40 2.55 8.57
C ASP A 14 15.94 3.27 7.30
N LEU A 15 15.35 4.45 7.47
CA LEU A 15 14.79 5.23 6.37
C LEU A 15 15.87 5.74 5.40
N ASP A 16 17.02 6.18 5.91
CA ASP A 16 18.07 6.76 5.07
C ASP A 16 18.73 5.69 4.20
N ARG A 17 18.96 4.50 4.78
CA ARG A 17 19.44 3.32 4.04
C ARG A 17 18.43 2.93 2.96
N ALA A 18 17.17 2.75 3.32
CA ALA A 18 16.13 2.37 2.38
C ALA A 18 15.98 3.40 1.25
N ALA A 19 15.93 4.69 1.57
CA ALA A 19 15.85 5.75 0.57
C ALA A 19 17.07 5.74 -0.37
N GLY A 20 18.29 5.44 0.15
CA GLY A 20 19.48 5.25 -0.65
C GLY A 20 19.39 4.07 -1.60
N ASP A 21 18.89 2.93 -1.12
CA ASP A 21 18.73 1.70 -1.90
C ASP A 21 17.65 1.86 -3.00
N TYR A 22 16.53 2.50 -2.70
CA TYR A 22 15.51 2.82 -3.72
C TYR A 22 16.04 3.79 -4.79
N ARG A 23 16.92 4.75 -4.44
CA ARG A 23 17.60 5.59 -5.46
C ARG A 23 18.53 4.77 -6.34
N ARG A 24 19.23 3.77 -5.80
CA ARG A 24 20.07 2.84 -6.59
C ARG A 24 19.24 1.97 -7.54
N LEU A 25 17.96 1.70 -7.22
CA LEU A 25 17.01 1.05 -8.11
C LEU A 25 16.45 2.00 -9.20
N GLY A 26 16.91 3.25 -9.26
CA GLY A 26 16.49 4.25 -10.25
C GLY A 26 15.22 5.01 -9.90
N PHE A 27 14.74 4.91 -8.65
CA PHE A 27 13.62 5.72 -8.19
C PHE A 27 14.07 7.13 -7.77
N ASN A 28 13.26 8.13 -8.04
CA ASN A 28 13.39 9.46 -7.45
C ASN A 28 12.71 9.45 -6.07
N VAL A 29 13.50 9.50 -5.00
CA VAL A 29 13.02 9.40 -3.62
C VAL A 29 13.10 10.74 -2.94
N VAL A 30 11.96 11.26 -2.49
CA VAL A 30 11.80 12.56 -1.83
C VAL A 30 11.56 12.35 -0.33
N SER A 31 12.22 13.14 0.51
CA SER A 31 11.93 13.14 1.95
C SER A 31 10.52 13.65 2.20
N GLY A 32 9.70 12.88 2.88
CA GLY A 32 8.32 13.24 3.19
C GLY A 32 8.21 14.13 4.43
N GLY A 33 8.77 13.70 5.54
CA GLY A 33 8.76 14.43 6.81
C GLY A 33 8.49 13.56 8.03
N LYS A 34 8.19 14.23 9.15
CA LYS A 34 7.92 13.58 10.44
C LYS A 34 6.44 13.63 10.78
N HIS A 35 5.94 12.49 11.28
CA HIS A 35 4.62 12.41 11.87
C HIS A 35 4.70 12.59 13.39
N PRO A 36 3.73 13.27 14.02
CA PRO A 36 3.71 13.43 15.48
C PRO A 36 3.69 12.12 16.25
N VAL A 37 3.28 11.04 15.62
CA VAL A 37 3.17 9.67 16.20
C VAL A 37 4.48 8.88 16.22
N GLY A 38 5.63 9.52 15.96
CA GLY A 38 6.95 8.90 16.11
C GLY A 38 7.52 8.25 14.86
N SER A 39 6.86 8.39 13.72
CA SER A 39 7.34 7.89 12.43
C SER A 39 7.80 9.02 11.50
N HIS A 40 8.61 8.68 10.51
CA HIS A 40 9.02 9.55 9.42
C HIS A 40 9.05 8.77 8.11
N ASN A 41 8.97 9.45 6.97
CA ASN A 41 8.83 8.79 5.70
C ASN A 41 9.64 9.42 4.58
N ALA A 42 9.84 8.63 3.53
CA ALA A 42 10.28 9.04 2.20
C ALA A 42 9.26 8.54 1.17
N LEU A 43 9.10 9.28 0.08
CA LEU A 43 8.06 9.09 -0.90
C LEU A 43 8.65 8.85 -2.28
N VAL A 44 8.08 7.89 -3.01
CA VAL A 44 8.33 7.64 -4.43
C VAL A 44 7.01 7.91 -5.16
N ALA A 45 6.83 9.12 -5.66
CA ALA A 45 5.60 9.54 -6.33
C ALA A 45 5.57 9.09 -7.79
N PHE A 46 4.39 8.79 -8.33
CA PHE A 46 4.20 8.39 -9.72
C PHE A 46 3.35 9.40 -10.50
N GLU A 47 3.37 9.27 -11.85
CA GLU A 47 2.64 10.14 -12.78
C GLU A 47 1.13 10.12 -12.55
N ASP A 48 0.58 8.98 -12.15
CA ASP A 48 -0.85 8.81 -11.85
C ASP A 48 -1.30 9.40 -10.52
N GLY A 49 -0.36 9.98 -9.75
CA GLY A 49 -0.60 10.55 -8.43
C GLY A 49 -0.64 9.52 -7.30
N SER A 50 -0.38 8.24 -7.58
CA SER A 50 -0.09 7.25 -6.55
C SER A 50 1.37 7.33 -6.10
N TYR A 51 1.73 6.69 -4.96
CA TYR A 51 3.11 6.67 -4.50
C TYR A 51 3.43 5.45 -3.61
N LEU A 52 4.72 5.18 -3.44
CA LEU A 52 5.21 4.30 -2.37
C LEU A 52 5.57 5.18 -1.17
N GLU A 53 5.09 4.83 0.01
CA GLU A 53 5.50 5.40 1.28
C GLU A 53 6.48 4.45 1.96
N ILE A 54 7.76 4.84 2.02
CA ILE A 54 8.78 4.15 2.78
C ILE A 54 8.79 4.79 4.16
N ILE A 55 8.44 4.04 5.20
CA ILE A 55 8.24 4.56 6.56
C ILE A 55 9.13 3.85 7.58
N ALA A 56 9.74 4.61 8.47
CA ALA A 56 10.50 4.14 9.60
C ALA A 56 10.10 4.89 10.87
N PHE A 57 10.61 4.46 12.02
CA PHE A 57 10.37 5.09 13.30
C PHE A 57 11.63 5.74 13.83
N TYR A 58 11.53 7.03 14.21
CA TYR A 58 12.63 7.77 14.84
C TYR A 58 12.61 7.67 16.36
N GLN A 59 11.58 7.03 16.93
CA GLN A 59 11.43 6.71 18.34
C GLN A 59 10.55 5.45 18.50
N GLU A 60 10.61 4.82 19.65
CA GLU A 60 9.68 3.72 19.99
C GLU A 60 8.23 4.20 19.92
N SER A 61 7.39 3.46 19.21
CA SER A 61 5.99 3.82 18.95
C SER A 61 5.09 2.57 19.00
N PRO A 62 4.99 1.91 20.18
CA PRO A 62 4.30 0.62 20.32
C PRO A 62 2.81 0.68 19.94
N ASP A 63 2.18 1.83 20.05
CA ASP A 63 0.77 2.03 19.69
C ASP A 63 0.57 2.30 18.19
N HIS A 64 1.65 2.49 17.43
CA HIS A 64 1.56 2.73 16.00
C HIS A 64 1.22 1.44 15.25
N ARG A 65 0.26 1.53 14.31
CA ARG A 65 -0.29 0.34 13.60
C ARG A 65 0.74 -0.51 12.86
N TRP A 66 1.89 0.05 12.48
CA TRP A 66 2.96 -0.65 11.75
C TRP A 66 4.17 -1.00 12.62
N TRP A 67 4.17 -0.66 13.92
CA TRP A 67 5.26 -0.98 14.83
C TRP A 67 5.47 -2.50 15.01
N ASP A 68 4.42 -3.24 15.33
CA ASP A 68 4.49 -4.70 15.45
C ASP A 68 4.72 -5.41 14.10
N PRO A 69 4.10 -4.97 12.98
CA PRO A 69 4.51 -5.43 11.65
C PRO A 69 6.01 -5.32 11.37
N LEU A 70 6.66 -4.20 11.69
CA LEU A 70 8.10 -4.01 11.49
C LEU A 70 8.95 -5.01 12.28
N LYS A 71 8.56 -5.35 13.52
CA LYS A 71 9.27 -6.37 14.33
C LYS A 71 9.33 -7.76 13.67
N LYS A 72 8.44 -8.04 12.71
CA LYS A 72 8.46 -9.28 11.92
C LYS A 72 9.35 -9.18 10.67
N GLY A 73 9.92 -8.00 10.40
CA GLY A 73 10.81 -7.69 9.28
C GLY A 73 10.26 -6.60 8.36
N GLU A 74 11.20 -5.95 7.67
CA GLU A 74 10.92 -4.96 6.64
C GLU A 74 10.06 -5.57 5.53
N ARG A 75 9.01 -4.90 5.06
CA ARG A 75 8.16 -5.34 3.95
C ARG A 75 7.04 -4.37 3.59
N LEU A 76 6.31 -4.67 2.53
CA LEU A 76 5.00 -4.10 2.22
C LEU A 76 3.98 -4.57 3.29
N VAL A 77 3.31 -3.62 3.96
CA VAL A 77 2.45 -3.95 5.12
C VAL A 77 1.02 -3.47 5.01
N ASP A 78 0.76 -2.45 4.18
CA ASP A 78 -0.56 -1.82 4.12
C ASP A 78 -0.75 -1.06 2.80
N TYR A 79 -1.99 -0.65 2.53
CA TYR A 79 -2.31 0.17 1.37
C TYR A 79 -3.46 1.12 1.66
N CYS A 80 -3.41 2.26 1.03
CA CYS A 80 -4.36 3.35 1.18
C CYS A 80 -5.19 3.54 -0.08
N MET A 81 -6.49 3.77 0.09
CA MET A 81 -7.37 4.19 -0.98
C MET A 81 -7.76 5.65 -0.83
N GLN A 82 -7.71 6.38 -1.94
CA GLN A 82 -8.20 7.74 -2.00
C GLN A 82 -9.72 7.79 -2.07
N THR A 83 -10.35 8.68 -1.29
CA THR A 83 -11.78 8.96 -1.34
C THR A 83 -12.08 10.44 -1.30
N ASP A 84 -13.24 10.85 -1.86
CA ASP A 84 -13.77 12.22 -1.78
C ASP A 84 -14.67 12.42 -0.56
N ASP A 85 -15.15 11.31 0.02
CA ASP A 85 -16.16 11.34 1.09
C ASP A 85 -15.81 10.19 2.05
N LEU A 86 -14.86 10.50 2.92
CA LEU A 86 -14.31 9.54 3.88
C LEU A 86 -15.39 9.00 4.83
N ALA A 87 -16.27 9.86 5.30
CA ALA A 87 -17.32 9.46 6.24
C ALA A 87 -18.30 8.46 5.60
N ARG A 88 -18.76 8.76 4.37
CA ARG A 88 -19.65 7.87 3.61
C ARG A 88 -18.99 6.52 3.30
N ASP A 89 -17.74 6.54 2.81
CA ASP A 89 -17.08 5.31 2.37
C ASP A 89 -16.64 4.45 3.58
N THR A 90 -16.32 5.08 4.72
CA THR A 90 -16.12 4.39 6.01
C THR A 90 -17.42 3.73 6.48
N GLY A 91 -18.56 4.44 6.38
CA GLY A 91 -19.88 3.90 6.72
C GLY A 91 -20.21 2.65 5.89
N LYS A 92 -20.01 2.70 4.58
CA LYS A 92 -20.21 1.56 3.68
C LYS A 92 -19.34 0.36 4.02
N LEU A 93 -18.04 0.57 4.33
CA LEU A 93 -17.17 -0.52 4.76
C LEU A 93 -17.70 -1.20 6.02
N ARG A 94 -18.19 -0.43 7.00
CA ARG A 94 -18.81 -0.98 8.22
C ARG A 94 -20.07 -1.76 7.94
N GLU A 95 -20.96 -1.23 7.10
CA GLU A 95 -22.18 -1.93 6.69
C GLU A 95 -21.89 -3.28 6.05
N CYS A 96 -20.76 -3.42 5.38
CA CYS A 96 -20.26 -4.69 4.82
C CYS A 96 -19.47 -5.55 5.82
N GLY A 97 -19.40 -5.16 7.10
CA GLY A 97 -18.76 -5.93 8.16
C GLY A 97 -17.26 -5.66 8.34
N VAL A 98 -16.68 -4.67 7.67
CA VAL A 98 -15.29 -4.29 7.86
C VAL A 98 -15.11 -3.52 9.18
N THR A 99 -14.21 -3.99 10.03
CA THR A 99 -13.83 -3.28 11.25
C THR A 99 -12.90 -2.13 10.89
N ILE A 100 -13.40 -0.90 10.96
CA ILE A 100 -12.69 0.33 10.60
C ILE A 100 -13.09 1.45 11.57
N ASN A 101 -12.12 2.29 12.00
CA ASN A 101 -12.40 3.40 12.91
C ASN A 101 -13.12 4.58 12.22
N ASP A 102 -13.65 5.50 13.02
CA ASP A 102 -14.15 6.78 12.51
C ASP A 102 -12.99 7.60 11.90
N PRO A 103 -13.30 8.54 10.98
CA PRO A 103 -12.31 9.48 10.49
C PRO A 103 -11.58 10.20 11.62
N VAL A 104 -10.24 10.15 11.61
CA VAL A 104 -9.38 10.84 12.59
C VAL A 104 -8.42 11.77 11.87
N PRO A 105 -8.11 12.96 12.43
CA PRO A 105 -7.15 13.87 11.84
C PRO A 105 -5.72 13.33 11.99
N TRP A 106 -4.95 13.53 10.94
CA TRP A 106 -3.52 13.25 10.88
C TRP A 106 -2.79 14.41 10.24
N SER A 107 -1.51 14.56 10.60
CA SER A 107 -0.66 15.58 10.00
C SER A 107 0.77 15.09 9.80
N ARG A 108 1.52 15.82 9.01
CA ARG A 108 2.94 15.65 8.78
C ARG A 108 3.58 17.01 8.51
N ILE A 109 4.73 17.26 9.10
CA ILE A 109 5.52 18.45 8.80
C ILE A 109 6.58 18.09 7.76
N ARG A 110 6.54 18.77 6.59
CA ARG A 110 7.55 18.64 5.55
C ARG A 110 8.89 19.24 5.99
N PRO A 111 10.01 18.89 5.32
CA PRO A 111 11.32 19.48 5.63
C PRO A 111 11.40 21.01 5.52
N ASP A 112 10.53 21.63 4.70
CA ASP A 112 10.42 23.09 4.55
C ASP A 112 9.52 23.76 5.62
N GLY A 113 8.98 22.97 6.56
CA GLY A 113 8.13 23.43 7.65
C GLY A 113 6.64 23.55 7.32
N TYR A 114 6.22 23.21 6.10
CA TYR A 114 4.79 23.21 5.75
C TYR A 114 4.08 22.04 6.45
N GLU A 115 2.99 22.33 7.15
CA GLU A 115 2.15 21.33 7.79
C GLU A 115 1.07 20.86 6.83
N LEU A 116 1.05 19.55 6.61
CA LEU A 116 0.06 18.85 5.80
C LEU A 116 -0.95 18.19 6.73
N GLU A 117 -2.23 18.28 6.37
CA GLU A 117 -3.34 17.71 7.13
C GLU A 117 -4.24 16.86 6.26
N TRP A 118 -4.70 15.74 6.80
CA TRP A 118 -5.66 14.84 6.19
C TRP A 118 -6.47 14.09 7.25
N LEU A 119 -7.56 13.46 6.83
CA LEU A 119 -8.34 12.53 7.63
C LEU A 119 -8.02 11.10 7.20
N LEU A 120 -7.92 10.18 8.17
CA LEU A 120 -7.78 8.75 7.93
C LEU A 120 -8.89 7.96 8.61
N SER A 121 -9.36 6.91 7.92
CA SER A 121 -10.10 5.81 8.53
C SER A 121 -9.28 4.53 8.37
N LEU A 122 -8.94 3.89 9.47
CA LEU A 122 -7.99 2.78 9.53
C LEU A 122 -8.73 1.47 9.76
N ALA A 123 -8.61 0.51 8.85
CA ALA A 123 -9.07 -0.85 9.07
C ALA A 123 -8.27 -1.49 10.22
N THR A 124 -8.96 -2.21 11.11
CA THR A 124 -8.42 -2.77 12.35
C THR A 124 -8.73 -4.26 12.50
N GLY A 125 -8.16 -4.90 13.52
CA GLY A 125 -8.37 -6.33 13.79
C GLY A 125 -7.94 -7.20 12.61
N SER A 126 -8.79 -8.14 12.22
CA SER A 126 -8.55 -9.05 11.10
C SER A 126 -8.59 -8.38 9.71
N HIS A 127 -9.05 -7.14 9.64
CA HIS A 127 -9.12 -6.38 8.38
C HIS A 127 -7.88 -5.52 8.13
N ARG A 128 -6.97 -5.37 9.12
CA ARG A 128 -5.72 -4.64 8.93
C ARG A 128 -4.88 -5.27 7.83
N GLY A 129 -4.46 -4.47 6.83
CA GLY A 129 -3.67 -4.93 5.68
C GLY A 129 -4.45 -5.73 4.64
N VAL A 130 -5.71 -6.14 4.94
CA VAL A 130 -6.61 -6.80 3.99
C VAL A 130 -7.59 -5.79 3.39
N ALA A 131 -8.34 -5.09 4.22
CA ALA A 131 -9.10 -3.93 3.80
C ALA A 131 -8.19 -2.69 3.77
N PRO A 132 -8.34 -1.79 2.80
CA PRO A 132 -7.56 -0.57 2.75
C PRO A 132 -7.85 0.31 3.97
N PHE A 133 -6.88 1.13 4.34
CA PHE A 133 -7.25 2.35 5.04
C PHE A 133 -7.59 3.45 4.02
N LEU A 134 -8.35 4.44 4.47
CA LEU A 134 -8.87 5.48 3.58
C LEU A 134 -8.27 6.82 3.95
N ILE A 135 -8.03 7.66 2.94
CA ILE A 135 -7.52 9.03 3.10
C ILE A 135 -8.40 10.05 2.38
N GLN A 136 -8.63 11.17 3.06
CA GLN A 136 -9.19 12.39 2.47
C GLN A 136 -8.31 13.57 2.84
N ASP A 137 -7.74 14.24 1.85
CA ASP A 137 -6.89 15.41 2.05
C ASP A 137 -7.71 16.60 2.60
N MET A 138 -7.15 17.31 3.59
CA MET A 138 -7.66 18.57 4.13
C MET A 138 -6.85 19.75 3.57
N THR A 139 -5.53 19.60 3.48
CA THR A 139 -4.68 20.50 2.67
C THR A 139 -4.67 20.03 1.21
N PRO A 140 -4.34 20.90 0.23
CA PRO A 140 -4.29 20.50 -1.17
C PRO A 140 -3.42 19.27 -1.41
N ARG A 141 -3.96 18.27 -2.13
CA ARG A 141 -3.28 17.00 -2.40
C ARG A 141 -1.91 17.18 -3.06
N GLU A 142 -1.78 18.16 -3.96
CA GLU A 142 -0.53 18.50 -4.65
C GLU A 142 0.58 18.99 -3.71
N GLU A 143 0.24 19.36 -2.48
CA GLU A 143 1.22 19.67 -1.44
C GLU A 143 1.70 18.42 -0.71
N ARG A 144 0.90 17.37 -0.67
CA ARG A 144 1.24 16.08 -0.02
C ARG A 144 2.07 15.16 -0.91
N ILE A 145 1.79 15.17 -2.21
CA ILE A 145 2.45 14.30 -3.19
C ILE A 145 3.60 15.04 -3.85
N PRO A 146 4.84 14.50 -3.83
CA PRO A 146 5.96 15.11 -4.53
C PRO A 146 5.71 15.25 -6.03
N ARG A 147 6.22 16.35 -6.62
CA ARG A 147 6.15 16.60 -8.08
C ARG A 147 7.24 15.86 -8.86
N GLN A 148 8.17 15.19 -8.16
CA GLN A 148 9.29 14.44 -8.73
C GLN A 148 8.86 12.99 -9.04
N TRP A 149 7.98 12.83 -10.02
CA TRP A 149 7.40 11.55 -10.41
C TRP A 149 8.13 10.85 -11.57
N GLN A 150 9.15 11.49 -12.17
CA GLN A 150 9.96 10.87 -13.21
C GLN A 150 11.07 10.02 -12.60
N HIS A 151 11.19 8.77 -13.03
CA HIS A 151 12.13 7.80 -12.53
C HIS A 151 13.06 7.28 -13.64
N GLU A 152 14.35 7.10 -13.34
CA GLU A 152 15.33 6.54 -14.27
C GLU A 152 14.95 5.11 -14.69
N ASN A 153 14.34 4.35 -13.80
CA ASN A 153 13.87 2.98 -14.08
C ASN A 153 12.55 2.93 -14.88
N GLY A 154 11.95 4.08 -15.22
CA GLY A 154 10.74 4.16 -16.02
C GLY A 154 9.43 3.85 -15.28
N ALA A 155 9.42 3.69 -13.97
CA ALA A 155 8.21 3.47 -13.19
C ALA A 155 7.27 4.69 -13.30
N ALA A 156 5.98 4.45 -13.55
CA ALA A 156 4.98 5.49 -13.85
C ALA A 156 3.71 5.41 -12.99
N GLY A 157 3.52 4.34 -12.26
CA GLY A 157 2.33 4.13 -11.43
C GLY A 157 2.31 2.78 -10.77
N ILE A 158 1.41 2.62 -9.82
CA ILE A 158 1.06 1.30 -9.30
C ILE A 158 0.16 0.60 -10.33
N GLY A 159 0.48 -0.64 -10.67
CA GLY A 159 -0.36 -1.47 -11.53
C GLY A 159 -1.33 -2.31 -10.69
N THR A 160 -0.82 -3.39 -10.15
CA THR A 160 -1.58 -4.37 -9.36
C THR A 160 -0.98 -4.49 -7.96
N LEU A 161 -1.83 -4.50 -6.96
CA LEU A 161 -1.49 -4.90 -5.59
C LEU A 161 -2.02 -6.31 -5.36
N THR A 162 -1.17 -7.24 -4.97
CA THR A 162 -1.54 -8.59 -4.54
C THR A 162 -1.61 -8.67 -3.02
N VAL A 163 -2.77 -9.04 -2.50
CA VAL A 163 -3.03 -9.24 -1.06
C VAL A 163 -3.23 -10.72 -0.80
N ALA A 164 -2.38 -11.31 0.04
CA ALA A 164 -2.52 -12.69 0.47
C ALA A 164 -3.65 -12.81 1.50
N VAL A 165 -4.61 -13.72 1.27
CA VAL A 165 -5.73 -13.98 2.17
C VAL A 165 -5.93 -15.49 2.39
N SER A 166 -6.46 -15.85 3.55
CA SER A 166 -6.76 -17.25 3.84
C SER A 166 -8.06 -17.75 3.19
N GLU A 167 -9.02 -16.83 2.99
CA GLU A 167 -10.35 -17.15 2.48
C GLU A 167 -10.88 -16.02 1.61
N LEU A 168 -11.14 -16.30 0.34
CA LEU A 168 -11.67 -15.31 -0.63
C LEU A 168 -13.07 -14.83 -0.26
N SER A 169 -13.93 -15.70 0.25
CA SER A 169 -15.30 -15.35 0.64
C SER A 169 -15.38 -14.24 1.69
N LYS A 170 -14.34 -14.06 2.49
CA LYS A 170 -14.29 -12.99 3.50
C LYS A 170 -14.01 -11.61 2.90
N VAL A 171 -13.45 -11.54 1.69
CA VAL A 171 -13.10 -10.27 1.03
C VAL A 171 -14.07 -9.94 -0.10
N ASP A 172 -14.58 -10.93 -0.79
CA ASP A 172 -15.45 -10.78 -1.96
C ASP A 172 -16.68 -9.94 -1.64
N HIS A 173 -17.42 -10.28 -0.58
CA HIS A 173 -18.66 -9.62 -0.20
C HIS A 173 -18.51 -8.10 -0.02
N TRP A 174 -17.52 -7.63 0.77
CA TRP A 174 -17.40 -6.21 1.03
C TRP A 174 -16.77 -5.46 -0.14
N TYR A 175 -15.87 -6.10 -0.91
CA TYR A 175 -15.25 -5.44 -2.06
C TYR A 175 -16.24 -5.23 -3.20
N GLN A 176 -17.05 -6.24 -3.54
CA GLN A 176 -18.13 -6.10 -4.52
C GLN A 176 -19.10 -5.00 -4.15
N THR A 177 -19.57 -5.00 -2.89
CA THR A 177 -20.55 -4.02 -2.41
C THR A 177 -20.01 -2.59 -2.51
N ILE A 178 -18.74 -2.38 -2.20
CA ILE A 178 -18.12 -1.05 -2.23
C ILE A 178 -17.77 -0.63 -3.65
N MET A 179 -17.22 -1.54 -4.45
CA MET A 179 -16.82 -1.25 -5.82
C MET A 179 -17.98 -1.22 -6.80
N GLY A 180 -19.09 -1.90 -6.47
CA GLY A 180 -20.24 -2.04 -7.36
C GLY A 180 -19.93 -2.76 -8.66
N LYS A 181 -18.91 -3.64 -8.67
CA LYS A 181 -18.45 -4.40 -9.82
C LYS A 181 -18.12 -5.83 -9.40
N GLU A 182 -18.40 -6.77 -10.29
CA GLU A 182 -17.98 -8.16 -10.14
C GLU A 182 -16.46 -8.27 -10.33
N PRO A 183 -15.78 -9.07 -9.51
CA PRO A 183 -14.36 -9.36 -9.68
C PRO A 183 -14.12 -10.27 -10.89
N GLN A 184 -12.90 -10.23 -11.38
CA GLN A 184 -12.42 -11.19 -12.37
C GLN A 184 -11.67 -12.31 -11.62
N PRO A 185 -11.98 -13.59 -11.87
CA PRO A 185 -11.16 -14.69 -11.37
C PRO A 185 -9.74 -14.60 -11.91
N VAL A 186 -8.74 -14.83 -11.06
CA VAL A 186 -7.33 -14.86 -11.43
C VAL A 186 -6.65 -16.11 -10.87
N ALA A 187 -5.62 -16.57 -11.54
CA ALA A 187 -4.73 -17.63 -11.06
C ALA A 187 -3.28 -17.28 -11.40
N ASP A 188 -2.38 -17.70 -10.54
CA ASP A 188 -0.94 -17.55 -10.72
C ASP A 188 -0.27 -18.90 -10.43
N ASP A 189 0.25 -19.53 -11.48
CA ASP A 189 0.89 -20.85 -11.39
C ASP A 189 2.23 -20.79 -10.65
N ALA A 190 2.96 -19.67 -10.75
CA ALA A 190 4.24 -19.51 -10.06
C ALA A 190 4.05 -19.34 -8.54
N LEU A 191 2.96 -18.72 -8.14
CA LEU A 191 2.55 -18.60 -6.74
C LEU A 191 1.74 -19.81 -6.25
N GLU A 192 1.37 -20.74 -7.13
CA GLU A 192 0.41 -21.82 -6.82
C GLU A 192 -0.82 -21.23 -6.08
N ALA A 193 -1.44 -20.21 -6.67
CA ALA A 193 -2.49 -19.42 -6.02
C ALA A 193 -3.64 -19.13 -6.98
N GLN A 194 -4.81 -18.90 -6.42
CA GLN A 194 -6.01 -18.45 -7.13
C GLN A 194 -6.67 -17.31 -6.37
N GLY A 195 -7.45 -16.48 -7.05
CA GLY A 195 -8.01 -15.32 -6.40
C GLY A 195 -9.04 -14.55 -7.21
N LEU A 196 -9.27 -13.34 -6.75
CA LEU A 196 -10.21 -12.37 -7.32
C LEU A 196 -9.50 -11.04 -7.56
N CYS A 197 -9.61 -10.51 -8.77
CA CYS A 197 -9.06 -9.22 -9.17
C CYS A 197 -10.17 -8.17 -9.28
N PHE A 198 -9.98 -7.02 -8.66
CA PHE A 198 -10.88 -5.87 -8.69
C PHE A 198 -10.19 -4.67 -9.33
N ALA A 199 -10.83 -4.06 -10.33
CA ALA A 199 -10.38 -2.80 -10.91
C ALA A 199 -10.81 -1.62 -10.02
N VAL A 200 -9.84 -0.78 -9.60
CA VAL A 200 -10.04 0.38 -8.72
C VAL A 200 -9.39 1.61 -9.33
N GLY A 201 -10.17 2.41 -10.06
CA GLY A 201 -9.62 3.51 -10.86
C GLY A 201 -8.63 3.00 -11.89
N PRO A 202 -7.38 3.51 -11.94
CA PRO A 202 -6.34 3.04 -12.85
C PRO A 202 -5.58 1.81 -12.34
N HIS A 203 -5.90 1.29 -11.15
CA HIS A 203 -5.18 0.23 -10.47
C HIS A 203 -5.98 -1.07 -10.40
N GLN A 204 -5.32 -2.16 -10.03
CA GLN A 204 -5.94 -3.43 -9.71
C GLN A 204 -5.57 -3.85 -8.28
N VAL A 205 -6.50 -4.53 -7.61
CA VAL A 205 -6.23 -5.21 -6.32
C VAL A 205 -6.65 -6.65 -6.47
N GLU A 206 -5.70 -7.55 -6.25
CA GLU A 206 -5.90 -8.99 -6.30
C GLU A 206 -5.85 -9.57 -4.90
N PHE A 207 -6.90 -10.28 -4.51
CA PHE A 207 -6.90 -11.09 -3.31
C PHE A 207 -6.63 -12.52 -3.70
N MET A 208 -5.48 -13.06 -3.24
CA MET A 208 -5.00 -14.37 -3.62
C MET A 208 -4.94 -15.32 -2.43
N THR A 209 -5.36 -16.56 -2.65
CA THR A 209 -5.26 -17.64 -1.66
C THR A 209 -4.43 -18.80 -2.22
N PRO A 210 -3.58 -19.45 -1.39
CA PRO A 210 -2.78 -20.58 -1.84
C PRO A 210 -3.68 -21.76 -2.20
N VAL A 211 -3.36 -22.47 -3.28
CA VAL A 211 -4.03 -23.75 -3.67
C VAL A 211 -3.32 -24.96 -3.13
N THR A 212 -2.05 -24.81 -2.69
CA THR A 212 -1.26 -25.89 -2.05
C THR A 212 -0.59 -25.39 -0.78
N PRO A 213 -0.22 -26.28 0.16
CA PRO A 213 0.54 -25.90 1.35
C PRO A 213 2.00 -25.49 1.05
N HIS A 214 2.48 -25.73 -0.18
CA HIS A 214 3.84 -25.37 -0.64
C HIS A 214 3.90 -24.02 -1.35
N SER A 215 2.74 -23.42 -1.64
CA SER A 215 2.65 -22.09 -2.22
C SER A 215 3.44 -21.05 -1.41
N PRO A 216 4.18 -20.14 -2.06
CA PRO A 216 4.80 -18.99 -1.39
C PRO A 216 3.81 -18.18 -0.54
N LEU A 217 2.55 -18.07 -0.97
CA LEU A 217 1.50 -17.40 -0.19
C LEU A 217 1.12 -18.16 1.09
N ALA A 218 1.22 -19.52 1.10
CA ALA A 218 0.98 -20.28 2.33
C ALA A 218 2.07 -19.98 3.37
N ASP A 219 3.33 -19.86 2.95
CA ASP A 219 4.43 -19.44 3.81
C ASP A 219 4.26 -18.03 4.33
N TRP A 220 3.86 -17.11 3.46
CA TRP A 220 3.57 -15.72 3.81
C TRP A 220 2.47 -15.63 4.88
N LEU A 221 1.34 -16.31 4.66
CA LEU A 221 0.21 -16.32 5.59
C LEU A 221 0.58 -16.91 6.97
N ARG A 222 1.41 -17.95 7.00
CA ARG A 222 1.91 -18.52 8.27
C ARG A 222 2.79 -17.53 9.03
N ARG A 223 3.62 -16.77 8.34
CA ARG A 223 4.61 -15.86 8.92
C ARG A 223 4.00 -14.52 9.31
N PHE A 224 3.20 -13.93 8.44
CA PHE A 224 2.74 -12.55 8.57
C PHE A 224 1.23 -12.42 8.76
N GLY A 225 0.46 -13.45 8.44
CA GLY A 225 -1.00 -13.40 8.34
C GLY A 225 -1.48 -12.77 7.04
N PRO A 226 -2.81 -12.63 6.85
CA PRO A 226 -3.39 -11.94 5.70
C PRO A 226 -2.88 -10.49 5.63
N SER A 227 -2.28 -10.12 4.48
CA SER A 227 -1.64 -8.82 4.28
C SER A 227 -1.18 -8.65 2.83
N PRO A 228 -0.79 -7.41 2.41
CA PRO A 228 -0.13 -7.19 1.14
C PRO A 228 1.08 -8.11 0.96
N TYR A 229 1.18 -8.72 -0.21
CA TYR A 229 2.24 -9.66 -0.58
C TYR A 229 3.23 -9.05 -1.56
N ALA A 230 2.71 -8.57 -2.71
CA ALA A 230 3.51 -8.04 -3.80
C ALA A 230 2.78 -6.89 -4.49
N ALA A 231 3.50 -6.11 -5.27
CA ALA A 231 2.89 -5.14 -6.17
C ALA A 231 3.64 -5.06 -7.50
N THR A 232 2.89 -4.87 -8.59
CA THR A 232 3.47 -4.51 -9.88
C THR A 232 3.39 -3.01 -10.11
N LEU A 233 4.42 -2.49 -10.77
CA LEU A 233 4.47 -1.10 -11.24
C LEU A 233 4.23 -1.05 -12.74
N ARG A 234 3.60 0.01 -13.21
CA ARG A 234 3.47 0.31 -14.64
C ARG A 234 4.73 1.02 -15.11
N ALA A 235 5.19 0.70 -16.31
CA ALA A 235 6.30 1.37 -16.96
C ALA A 235 5.81 2.40 -17.99
N THR A 236 6.53 3.52 -18.14
CA THR A 236 6.24 4.52 -19.18
C THR A 236 6.64 4.06 -20.57
N ARG A 237 7.78 3.42 -20.71
CA ARG A 237 8.35 2.87 -21.99
C ARG A 237 9.55 1.96 -21.67
N GLY A 238 9.82 1.03 -22.58
CA GLY A 238 11.04 0.21 -22.57
C GLY A 238 10.83 -1.21 -22.04
N GLU A 239 11.91 -1.99 -22.03
CA GLU A 239 11.90 -3.31 -21.41
C GLU A 239 11.86 -3.16 -19.88
N PRO A 240 11.06 -4.00 -19.19
CA PRO A 240 10.98 -3.97 -17.74
C PRO A 240 12.36 -4.19 -17.11
N VAL A 241 12.75 -3.30 -16.22
CA VAL A 241 13.97 -3.46 -15.42
C VAL A 241 13.70 -4.45 -14.29
N LEU A 242 14.54 -5.46 -14.14
CA LEU A 242 14.47 -6.35 -12.99
C LEU A 242 15.09 -5.65 -11.77
N PHE A 243 14.33 -5.52 -10.71
CA PHE A 243 14.83 -4.96 -9.46
C PHE A 243 15.71 -5.97 -8.70
N ASP A 244 16.80 -5.50 -8.12
CA ASP A 244 17.53 -6.27 -7.10
C ASP A 244 16.67 -6.34 -5.83
N GLN A 245 16.09 -7.51 -5.58
CA GLN A 245 15.18 -7.75 -4.47
C GLN A 245 15.79 -7.44 -3.08
N LYS A 246 17.12 -7.47 -2.97
CA LYS A 246 17.84 -7.12 -1.73
C LYS A 246 17.73 -5.64 -1.38
N LEU A 247 17.52 -4.79 -2.37
CA LEU A 247 17.38 -3.35 -2.20
C LEU A 247 15.92 -2.89 -1.99
N LEU A 248 14.95 -3.81 -2.08
CA LEU A 248 13.52 -3.51 -1.92
C LEU A 248 13.03 -3.61 -0.47
N HIS A 249 13.92 -3.95 0.49
CA HIS A 249 13.57 -4.01 1.90
C HIS A 249 12.35 -4.91 2.18
N GLY A 250 12.36 -6.11 1.60
CA GLY A 250 11.30 -7.10 1.77
C GLY A 250 9.96 -6.77 1.09
N ALA A 251 9.87 -5.66 0.36
CA ALA A 251 8.76 -5.40 -0.55
C ALA A 251 8.99 -6.17 -1.85
N ASP A 252 8.05 -7.02 -2.25
CA ASP A 252 8.09 -7.69 -3.55
C ASP A 252 7.50 -6.75 -4.60
N LEU A 253 8.39 -6.05 -5.33
CA LEU A 253 8.03 -5.13 -6.39
C LEU A 253 8.59 -5.62 -7.72
N SER A 254 7.78 -5.51 -8.77
CA SER A 254 8.18 -5.82 -10.15
C SER A 254 7.46 -4.89 -11.14
N PHE A 255 7.86 -4.90 -12.40
CA PHE A 255 7.05 -4.29 -13.44
C PHE A 255 6.00 -5.28 -13.94
N GLY A 256 4.76 -4.80 -14.12
CA GLY A 256 3.71 -5.54 -14.80
C GLY A 256 4.05 -5.69 -16.30
N ILE A 257 3.69 -6.84 -16.86
CA ILE A 257 3.86 -7.16 -18.29
C ILE A 257 2.70 -6.55 -19.08
#